data_3be45173736c09eee645b1f18f5c9be2
#
_entry.id   3be45173736c09eee645b1f18f5c9be2
#
_cell.length_a   1.000
_cell.length_b   1.000
_cell.length_c   1.000
_cell.angle_alpha   90.00
_cell.angle_beta   90.00
_cell.angle_gamma   90.00
#
_symmetry.space_group_name_H-M   'P 1'
#
loop_
_entity.id
_entity.type
_entity.pdbx_description
1 polymer ?
#
loop_
_entity_poly.entity_id
_entity_poly.type
_entity_poly.pdbx_seq_one_letter_code
_entity_poly.pdbx_strand_id
1 'polypeptide(L)'
;DRIIVASIMGETEDEWTQLARLVTDAGCDIIECNFSCPQMTVEGMGSDVGTNVQLVQAYTAAVKRGTTLPVLAKMTPNITDMTVPAVAAVRAGADGLAAINTIKSITGIDEETMQAHPGVMGKTAVSGYSGKAVKPIALRHIYDMAVCPELSGVPISGMGGIETWRDAVQFLALGCSNIQITTAVMQYGYRIITDVIGGLTDYMNRHGIASLRELVGAGLE
;
A
#
# COMPACT_ATOMS: atom_id res chain seq x y z
N ASP A 1 -8.06 21.32 -7.43
CA ASP A 1 -7.86 20.12 -8.22
C ASP A 1 -6.90 19.16 -7.50
N ARG A 2 -7.45 18.14 -6.83
CA ARG A 2 -6.73 17.11 -6.11
C ARG A 2 -7.32 15.76 -6.48
N ILE A 3 -6.46 14.76 -6.65
CA ILE A 3 -6.89 13.37 -6.87
C ILE A 3 -7.28 12.77 -5.53
N ILE A 4 -8.47 12.20 -5.46
CA ILE A 4 -9.00 11.54 -4.27
C ILE A 4 -8.97 10.03 -4.50
N VAL A 5 -8.22 9.32 -3.65
CA VAL A 5 -8.17 7.86 -3.64
C VAL A 5 -9.05 7.36 -2.49
N ALA A 6 -10.12 6.65 -2.80
CA ALA A 6 -11.00 6.05 -1.80
C ALA A 6 -10.50 4.65 -1.43
N SER A 7 -10.08 4.45 -0.18
CA SER A 7 -9.69 3.13 0.32
C SER A 7 -10.92 2.42 0.91
N ILE A 8 -11.27 1.26 0.36
CA ILE A 8 -12.45 0.48 0.73
C ILE A 8 -12.08 -0.90 1.24
N MET A 9 -12.96 -1.48 2.08
CA MET A 9 -12.83 -2.84 2.59
C MET A 9 -14.22 -3.39 2.91
N GLY A 10 -14.50 -4.62 2.49
CA GLY A 10 -15.76 -5.35 2.70
C GLY A 10 -15.51 -6.82 3.05
N GLU A 11 -16.57 -7.53 3.42
CA GLU A 11 -16.56 -8.95 3.80
C GLU A 11 -17.00 -9.86 2.66
N THR A 12 -17.91 -9.37 1.80
CA THR A 12 -18.52 -10.14 0.73
C THR A 12 -18.35 -9.47 -0.63
N GLU A 13 -18.41 -10.23 -1.72
CA GLU A 13 -18.36 -9.68 -3.07
C GLU A 13 -19.44 -8.62 -3.32
N ASP A 14 -20.64 -8.79 -2.76
CA ASP A 14 -21.71 -7.80 -2.90
C ASP A 14 -21.38 -6.50 -2.19
N GLU A 15 -20.81 -6.57 -0.98
CA GLU A 15 -20.34 -5.38 -0.26
C GLU A 15 -19.23 -4.67 -1.00
N TRP A 16 -18.23 -5.39 -1.52
CA TRP A 16 -17.16 -4.80 -2.32
C TRP A 16 -17.72 -4.07 -3.55
N THR A 17 -18.69 -4.69 -4.25
CA THR A 17 -19.36 -4.08 -5.40
C THR A 17 -20.16 -2.83 -4.99
N GLN A 18 -20.90 -2.90 -3.87
CA GLN A 18 -21.68 -1.78 -3.37
C GLN A 18 -20.81 -0.61 -2.90
N LEU A 19 -19.74 -0.89 -2.14
CA LEU A 19 -18.78 0.13 -1.70
C LEU A 19 -18.15 0.84 -2.90
N ALA A 20 -17.75 0.07 -3.94
CA ALA A 20 -17.19 0.66 -5.15
C ALA A 20 -18.17 1.64 -5.83
N ARG A 21 -19.45 1.30 -5.91
CA ARG A 21 -20.51 2.22 -6.43
C ARG A 21 -20.63 3.47 -5.58
N LEU A 22 -20.75 3.30 -4.26
CA LEU A 22 -20.95 4.42 -3.33
C LEU A 22 -19.80 5.44 -3.39
N VAL A 23 -18.54 4.97 -3.40
CA VAL A 23 -17.40 5.91 -3.48
C VAL A 23 -17.24 6.52 -4.87
N THR A 24 -17.62 5.81 -5.94
CA THR A 24 -17.69 6.36 -7.30
C THR A 24 -18.72 7.47 -7.39
N ASP A 25 -19.92 7.24 -6.87
CA ASP A 25 -21.00 8.23 -6.85
C ASP A 25 -20.64 9.44 -5.96
N ALA A 26 -19.84 9.24 -4.92
CA ALA A 26 -19.30 10.30 -4.07
C ALA A 26 -18.23 11.15 -4.76
N GLY A 27 -17.72 10.74 -5.93
CA GLY A 27 -16.80 11.53 -6.76
C GLY A 27 -15.33 11.33 -6.46
N CYS A 28 -14.91 10.15 -6.00
CA CYS A 28 -13.48 9.81 -5.95
C CYS A 28 -12.92 9.58 -7.36
N ASP A 29 -11.60 9.67 -7.51
CA ASP A 29 -10.91 9.50 -8.78
C ASP A 29 -10.34 8.09 -8.96
N ILE A 30 -9.95 7.44 -7.85
CA ILE A 30 -9.32 6.11 -7.81
C ILE A 30 -9.89 5.35 -6.62
N ILE A 31 -10.05 4.03 -6.76
CA ILE A 31 -10.41 3.14 -5.64
C ILE A 31 -9.21 2.30 -5.24
N GLU A 32 -8.89 2.25 -3.94
CA GLU A 32 -7.88 1.35 -3.38
C GLU A 32 -8.57 0.23 -2.60
N CYS A 33 -8.43 -1.03 -3.07
CA CYS A 33 -8.89 -2.22 -2.37
C CYS A 33 -7.94 -2.56 -1.23
N ASN A 34 -8.35 -2.37 0.03
CA ASN A 34 -7.53 -2.69 1.19
C ASN A 34 -7.66 -4.17 1.57
N PHE A 35 -6.85 -5.03 0.95
CA PHE A 35 -6.78 -6.47 1.23
C PHE A 35 -5.87 -6.85 2.40
N SER A 36 -5.45 -5.87 3.21
CA SER A 36 -4.24 -6.08 4.00
C SER A 36 -4.28 -5.54 5.43
N CYS A 37 -5.42 -5.04 5.92
CA CYS A 37 -5.51 -4.55 7.28
C CYS A 37 -5.27 -5.70 8.29
N PRO A 38 -4.23 -5.63 9.17
CA PRO A 38 -3.91 -6.72 10.08
C PRO A 38 -4.80 -6.75 11.34
N GLN A 39 -5.66 -5.74 11.52
CA GLN A 39 -6.42 -5.53 12.77
C GLN A 39 -7.86 -6.05 12.72
N MET A 40 -8.24 -6.78 11.68
CA MET A 40 -9.60 -7.29 11.55
C MET A 40 -9.84 -8.46 12.49
N THR A 41 -10.98 -8.41 13.18
CA THR A 41 -11.43 -9.45 14.12
C THR A 41 -12.36 -10.48 13.46
N VAL A 42 -12.73 -10.23 12.21
CA VAL A 42 -13.60 -11.11 11.42
C VAL A 42 -12.74 -11.96 10.50
N GLU A 43 -12.94 -13.27 10.54
CA GLU A 43 -12.27 -14.23 9.66
C GLU A 43 -12.63 -13.94 8.19
N GLY A 44 -11.63 -13.97 7.31
CA GLY A 44 -11.82 -13.67 5.88
C GLY A 44 -11.78 -12.19 5.52
N MET A 45 -11.38 -11.31 6.44
CA MET A 45 -11.16 -9.88 6.19
C MET A 45 -9.69 -9.47 6.32
N GLY A 46 -9.36 -8.33 5.74
CA GLY A 46 -8.06 -7.68 5.90
C GLY A 46 -6.90 -8.54 5.40
N SER A 47 -5.90 -8.80 6.26
CA SER A 47 -4.70 -9.55 5.86
C SER A 47 -4.98 -10.99 5.45
N ASP A 48 -6.08 -11.59 5.88
CA ASP A 48 -6.48 -12.94 5.50
C ASP A 48 -6.91 -12.97 4.02
N VAL A 49 -7.55 -11.91 3.55
CA VAL A 49 -7.82 -11.70 2.11
C VAL A 49 -6.51 -11.60 1.33
N GLY A 50 -5.58 -10.71 1.75
CA GLY A 50 -4.35 -10.43 1.01
C GLY A 50 -3.40 -11.62 0.88
N THR A 51 -3.53 -12.64 1.73
CA THR A 51 -2.78 -13.91 1.65
C THR A 51 -3.51 -15.01 0.88
N ASN A 52 -4.78 -14.80 0.54
CA ASN A 52 -5.62 -15.75 -0.18
C ASN A 52 -5.86 -15.29 -1.62
N VAL A 53 -5.23 -15.98 -2.56
CA VAL A 53 -5.27 -15.65 -4.00
C VAL A 53 -6.69 -15.61 -4.54
N GLN A 54 -7.53 -16.55 -4.12
CA GLN A 54 -8.93 -16.67 -4.58
C GLN A 54 -9.77 -15.47 -4.10
N LEU A 55 -9.60 -15.06 -2.83
CA LEU A 55 -10.30 -13.89 -2.30
C LEU A 55 -9.82 -12.58 -2.95
N VAL A 56 -8.51 -12.41 -3.14
CA VAL A 56 -7.96 -11.24 -3.86
C VAL A 56 -8.56 -11.14 -5.26
N GLN A 57 -8.62 -12.26 -5.98
CA GLN A 57 -9.20 -12.32 -7.33
C GLN A 57 -10.70 -12.00 -7.31
N ALA A 58 -11.48 -12.65 -6.43
CA ALA A 58 -12.92 -12.48 -6.34
C ALA A 58 -13.30 -11.03 -5.98
N TYR A 59 -12.64 -10.45 -4.98
CA TYR A 59 -12.96 -9.11 -4.50
C TYR A 59 -12.47 -8.02 -5.46
N THR A 60 -11.33 -8.19 -6.11
CA THR A 60 -10.91 -7.28 -7.20
C THR A 60 -11.95 -7.27 -8.32
N ALA A 61 -12.40 -8.44 -8.79
CA ALA A 61 -13.43 -8.54 -9.80
C ALA A 61 -14.77 -7.93 -9.34
N ALA A 62 -15.12 -8.10 -8.05
CA ALA A 62 -16.32 -7.51 -7.46
C ALA A 62 -16.27 -5.98 -7.50
N VAL A 63 -15.15 -5.37 -7.13
CA VAL A 63 -14.94 -3.91 -7.21
C VAL A 63 -15.06 -3.44 -8.66
N LYS A 64 -14.41 -4.11 -9.60
CA LYS A 64 -14.49 -3.76 -11.03
C LYS A 64 -15.92 -3.85 -11.60
N ARG A 65 -16.79 -4.70 -11.04
CA ARG A 65 -18.23 -4.69 -11.40
C ARG A 65 -18.98 -3.44 -10.87
N GLY A 66 -18.46 -2.80 -9.84
CA GLY A 66 -19.09 -1.64 -9.20
C GLY A 66 -18.64 -0.29 -9.74
N THR A 67 -17.55 -0.22 -10.52
CA THR A 67 -16.97 1.04 -10.96
C THR A 67 -16.30 0.96 -12.33
N THR A 68 -16.19 2.10 -13.00
CA THR A 68 -15.33 2.29 -14.18
C THR A 68 -14.02 3.03 -13.85
N LEU A 69 -13.84 3.45 -12.60
CA LEU A 69 -12.63 4.13 -12.14
C LEU A 69 -11.44 3.17 -12.09
N PRO A 70 -10.21 3.71 -12.11
CA PRO A 70 -9.02 2.91 -11.83
C PRO A 70 -9.06 2.28 -10.44
N VAL A 71 -8.62 1.02 -10.34
CA VAL A 71 -8.60 0.23 -9.11
C VAL A 71 -7.18 -0.17 -8.76
N LEU A 72 -6.73 0.19 -7.56
CA LEU A 72 -5.47 -0.26 -6.96
C LEU A 72 -5.74 -1.42 -6.01
N ALA A 73 -4.98 -2.50 -6.14
CA ALA A 73 -4.97 -3.57 -5.15
C ALA A 73 -3.85 -3.32 -4.12
N LYS A 74 -4.23 -3.07 -2.85
CA LYS A 74 -3.27 -2.83 -1.78
C LYS A 74 -2.93 -4.11 -1.05
N MET A 75 -1.65 -4.47 -1.16
CA MET A 75 -1.10 -5.75 -0.78
C MET A 75 -0.58 -5.79 0.66
N THR A 76 -0.67 -6.97 1.28
CA THR A 76 -0.14 -7.22 2.62
C THR A 76 1.34 -7.62 2.59
N PRO A 77 2.19 -7.09 3.51
CA PRO A 77 3.56 -7.57 3.67
C PRO A 77 3.64 -8.85 4.51
N ASN A 78 2.52 -9.32 5.07
CA ASN A 78 2.47 -10.50 5.94
C ASN A 78 2.41 -11.80 5.13
N ILE A 79 3.23 -11.87 4.09
CA ILE A 79 3.32 -12.97 3.13
C ILE A 79 4.77 -13.12 2.66
N THR A 80 5.17 -14.32 2.32
CA THR A 80 6.54 -14.58 1.84
C THR A 80 6.74 -14.07 0.41
N ASP A 81 5.78 -14.32 -0.47
CA ASP A 81 5.81 -13.90 -1.87
C ASP A 81 4.54 -13.08 -2.21
N MET A 82 4.71 -11.79 -2.33
CA MET A 82 3.63 -10.85 -2.65
C MET A 82 3.25 -10.88 -4.13
N THR A 83 4.11 -11.39 -5.02
CA THR A 83 3.84 -11.41 -6.46
C THR A 83 2.65 -12.30 -6.80
N VAL A 84 2.46 -13.39 -6.06
CA VAL A 84 1.38 -14.35 -6.28
C VAL A 84 -0.01 -13.71 -6.18
N PRO A 85 -0.40 -13.09 -5.04
CA PRO A 85 -1.69 -12.38 -4.97
C PRO A 85 -1.72 -11.10 -5.83
N ALA A 86 -0.58 -10.43 -6.08
CA ALA A 86 -0.54 -9.27 -6.96
C ALA A 86 -0.90 -9.62 -8.41
N VAL A 87 -0.35 -10.71 -8.95
CA VAL A 87 -0.71 -11.23 -10.28
C VAL A 87 -2.21 -11.60 -10.34
N ALA A 88 -2.75 -12.20 -9.28
CA ALA A 88 -4.17 -12.54 -9.23
C ALA A 88 -5.06 -11.29 -9.26
N ALA A 89 -4.68 -10.22 -8.55
CA ALA A 89 -5.39 -8.94 -8.56
C ALA A 89 -5.39 -8.32 -9.98
N VAL A 90 -4.24 -8.28 -10.63
CA VAL A 90 -4.11 -7.74 -11.99
C VAL A 90 -4.91 -8.55 -13.00
N ARG A 91 -4.86 -9.88 -12.93
CA ARG A 91 -5.68 -10.76 -13.77
C ARG A 91 -7.18 -10.59 -13.54
N ALA A 92 -7.59 -10.16 -12.35
CA ALA A 92 -8.98 -9.86 -12.01
C ALA A 92 -9.41 -8.45 -12.39
N GLY A 93 -8.50 -7.64 -12.96
CA GLY A 93 -8.78 -6.32 -13.51
C GLY A 93 -8.30 -5.13 -12.65
N ALA A 94 -7.43 -5.34 -11.67
CA ALA A 94 -6.76 -4.21 -11.01
C ALA A 94 -5.91 -3.45 -12.03
N ASP A 95 -6.03 -2.12 -12.01
CA ASP A 95 -5.30 -1.21 -12.92
C ASP A 95 -3.90 -0.86 -12.38
N GLY A 96 -3.65 -1.15 -11.10
CA GLY A 96 -2.37 -0.95 -10.45
C GLY A 96 -2.31 -1.64 -9.09
N LEU A 97 -1.13 -1.59 -8.49
CA LEU A 97 -0.85 -2.17 -7.18
C LEU A 97 -0.45 -1.10 -6.18
N ALA A 98 -0.71 -1.33 -4.90
CA ALA A 98 -0.21 -0.50 -3.81
C ALA A 98 0.45 -1.38 -2.75
N ALA A 99 1.64 -1.03 -2.27
CA ALA A 99 2.38 -1.80 -1.26
C ALA A 99 3.37 -0.90 -0.51
N ILE A 100 3.54 -1.15 0.77
CA ILE A 100 3.01 -2.23 1.60
C ILE A 100 2.01 -1.67 2.63
N ASN A 101 1.08 -2.50 3.12
CA ASN A 101 0.37 -2.20 4.35
C ASN A 101 1.28 -2.49 5.57
N THR A 102 0.74 -2.42 6.77
CA THR A 102 1.48 -2.62 8.03
C THR A 102 1.81 -4.10 8.28
N ILE A 103 2.88 -4.32 9.05
CA ILE A 103 3.35 -5.66 9.42
C ILE A 103 2.70 -6.07 10.73
N LYS A 104 2.15 -7.27 10.83
CA LYS A 104 1.62 -7.83 12.09
C LYS A 104 2.74 -7.90 13.13
N SER A 105 2.51 -7.28 14.30
CA SER A 105 3.50 -7.22 15.36
C SER A 105 2.90 -7.08 16.75
N ILE A 106 3.73 -7.36 17.74
CA ILE A 106 3.62 -6.95 19.14
C ILE A 106 4.83 -6.06 19.40
N THR A 107 4.61 -4.82 19.85
CA THR A 107 5.70 -3.82 19.96
C THR A 107 6.50 -3.90 21.26
N GLY A 108 5.98 -4.61 22.26
CA GLY A 108 6.65 -4.82 23.54
C GLY A 108 5.74 -5.48 24.57
N ILE A 109 6.30 -5.75 25.74
CA ILE A 109 5.62 -6.25 26.92
C ILE A 109 5.92 -5.27 28.05
N ASP A 110 4.90 -4.84 28.78
CA ASP A 110 5.06 -4.09 30.00
C ASP A 110 5.52 -5.05 31.11
N GLU A 111 6.68 -4.81 31.67
CA GLU A 111 7.35 -5.75 32.59
C GLU A 111 6.69 -5.78 33.96
N GLU A 112 5.92 -4.74 34.34
CA GLU A 112 5.22 -4.69 35.63
C GLU A 112 3.88 -5.41 35.57
N THR A 113 3.17 -5.27 34.45
CA THR A 113 1.83 -5.85 34.27
C THR A 113 1.82 -7.15 33.48
N MET A 114 2.95 -7.52 32.85
CA MET A 114 3.07 -8.64 31.90
C MET A 114 2.09 -8.57 30.72
N GLN A 115 1.63 -7.37 30.39
CA GLN A 115 0.72 -7.15 29.26
C GLN A 115 1.50 -6.76 28.00
N ALA A 116 1.15 -7.38 26.88
CA ALA A 116 1.76 -7.04 25.62
C ALA A 116 1.13 -5.78 25.00
N HIS A 117 1.95 -4.98 24.32
CA HIS A 117 1.56 -3.79 23.56
C HIS A 117 1.50 -4.06 22.06
N PRO A 118 0.54 -3.44 21.35
CA PRO A 118 -0.57 -2.64 21.88
C PRO A 118 -1.65 -3.51 22.52
N GLY A 119 -2.38 -2.91 23.46
CA GLY A 119 -3.56 -3.52 24.07
C GLY A 119 -4.83 -2.87 23.57
N VAL A 120 -5.88 -3.65 23.34
CA VAL A 120 -7.22 -3.17 22.99
C VAL A 120 -8.22 -3.73 24.02
N MET A 121 -8.97 -2.85 24.67
CA MET A 121 -9.96 -3.21 25.70
C MET A 121 -9.39 -4.12 26.80
N GLY A 122 -8.15 -3.86 27.24
CA GLY A 122 -7.47 -4.62 28.27
C GLY A 122 -6.94 -5.99 27.84
N LYS A 123 -6.94 -6.30 26.55
CA LYS A 123 -6.39 -7.54 25.99
C LYS A 123 -5.24 -7.23 25.03
N THR A 124 -4.25 -8.10 24.97
CA THR A 124 -3.19 -8.05 23.97
C THR A 124 -3.81 -8.09 22.57
N ALA A 125 -3.35 -7.19 21.69
CA ALA A 125 -3.74 -7.16 20.29
C ALA A 125 -2.50 -7.21 19.39
N VAL A 126 -2.45 -8.16 18.48
CA VAL A 126 -1.52 -8.10 17.34
C VAL A 126 -1.98 -6.96 16.45
N SER A 127 -1.11 -5.98 16.21
CA SER A 127 -1.43 -4.76 15.48
C SER A 127 -0.45 -4.47 14.36
N GLY A 128 -0.76 -3.46 13.54
CA GLY A 128 0.07 -3.09 12.41
C GLY A 128 1.28 -2.25 12.82
N TYR A 129 2.47 -2.73 12.53
CA TYR A 129 3.71 -2.01 12.68
C TYR A 129 4.05 -1.24 11.41
N SER A 130 4.39 0.05 11.53
CA SER A 130 4.67 0.97 10.43
C SER A 130 5.83 1.92 10.77
N GLY A 131 6.11 2.89 9.89
CA GLY A 131 7.16 3.87 10.05
C GLY A 131 8.51 3.38 9.49
N LYS A 132 9.59 4.07 9.83
CA LYS A 132 10.91 3.91 9.22
C LYS A 132 11.46 2.49 9.23
N ALA A 133 11.18 1.73 10.29
CA ALA A 133 11.71 0.39 10.46
C ALA A 133 11.21 -0.62 9.41
N VAL A 134 10.04 -0.39 8.79
CA VAL A 134 9.50 -1.30 7.78
C VAL A 134 10.03 -1.01 6.37
N LYS A 135 10.77 0.08 6.16
CA LYS A 135 11.24 0.48 4.82
C LYS A 135 12.03 -0.61 4.09
N PRO A 136 12.99 -1.33 4.69
CA PRO A 136 13.72 -2.39 3.97
C PRO A 136 12.81 -3.50 3.46
N ILE A 137 11.76 -3.83 4.23
CA ILE A 137 10.77 -4.84 3.86
C ILE A 137 9.89 -4.33 2.71
N ALA A 138 9.48 -3.06 2.77
CA ALA A 138 8.72 -2.42 1.71
C ALA A 138 9.51 -2.42 0.39
N LEU A 139 10.77 -1.98 0.41
CA LEU A 139 11.64 -1.95 -0.77
C LEU A 139 11.81 -3.34 -1.39
N ARG A 140 11.97 -4.38 -0.57
CA ARG A 140 12.05 -5.77 -1.04
C ARG A 140 10.79 -6.19 -1.80
N HIS A 141 9.60 -5.96 -1.23
CA HIS A 141 8.34 -6.33 -1.89
C HIS A 141 8.06 -5.51 -3.16
N ILE A 142 8.43 -4.22 -3.17
CA ILE A 142 8.36 -3.40 -4.38
C ILE A 142 9.27 -3.97 -5.47
N TYR A 143 10.52 -4.29 -5.13
CA TYR A 143 11.47 -4.89 -6.06
C TYR A 143 10.92 -6.19 -6.66
N ASP A 144 10.44 -7.12 -5.81
CA ASP A 144 9.92 -8.41 -6.27
C ASP A 144 8.76 -8.23 -7.27
N MET A 145 7.84 -7.29 -7.02
CA MET A 145 6.75 -6.99 -7.96
C MET A 145 7.25 -6.31 -9.23
N ALA A 146 8.21 -5.39 -9.12
CA ALA A 146 8.73 -4.63 -10.28
C ALA A 146 9.48 -5.51 -11.28
N VAL A 147 10.18 -6.56 -10.80
CA VAL A 147 10.89 -7.51 -11.66
C VAL A 147 10.06 -8.72 -12.08
N CYS A 148 8.83 -8.84 -11.58
CA CYS A 148 7.92 -9.94 -11.95
C CYS A 148 7.42 -9.77 -13.39
N PRO A 149 7.70 -10.72 -14.30
CA PRO A 149 7.32 -10.59 -15.71
C PRO A 149 5.81 -10.43 -15.93
N GLU A 150 4.98 -11.09 -15.11
CA GLU A 150 3.51 -11.02 -15.18
C GLU A 150 2.95 -9.66 -14.73
N LEU A 151 3.74 -8.86 -14.04
CA LEU A 151 3.39 -7.52 -13.58
C LEU A 151 4.06 -6.41 -14.42
N SER A 152 4.71 -6.76 -15.52
CA SER A 152 5.38 -5.80 -16.39
C SER A 152 4.42 -4.72 -16.87
N GLY A 153 4.79 -3.45 -16.68
CA GLY A 153 3.98 -2.29 -17.06
C GLY A 153 2.83 -1.95 -16.10
N VAL A 154 2.61 -2.72 -15.04
CA VAL A 154 1.61 -2.41 -14.01
C VAL A 154 2.14 -1.33 -13.08
N PRO A 155 1.44 -0.19 -12.91
CA PRO A 155 1.91 0.87 -12.02
C PRO A 155 1.85 0.43 -10.55
N ILE A 156 2.89 0.78 -9.79
CA ILE A 156 3.00 0.47 -8.37
C ILE A 156 3.00 1.78 -7.56
N SER A 157 2.10 1.87 -6.59
CA SER A 157 2.07 2.93 -5.58
C SER A 157 2.82 2.46 -4.34
N GLY A 158 4.01 3.03 -4.09
CA GLY A 158 4.90 2.57 -3.03
C GLY A 158 4.66 3.25 -1.69
N MET A 159 4.65 2.49 -0.60
CA MET A 159 4.55 2.99 0.77
C MET A 159 5.27 2.09 1.76
N GLY A 160 5.65 2.69 2.91
CA GLY A 160 6.28 1.98 4.02
C GLY A 160 7.58 2.63 4.46
N GLY A 161 7.51 3.50 5.47
CA GLY A 161 8.68 4.13 6.09
C GLY A 161 9.32 5.25 5.27
N ILE A 162 8.57 5.92 4.41
CA ILE A 162 9.02 7.10 3.68
C ILE A 162 8.91 8.31 4.60
N GLU A 163 10.05 8.92 4.93
CA GLU A 163 10.15 10.10 5.80
C GLU A 163 10.89 11.25 5.13
N THR A 164 11.65 10.98 4.07
CA THR A 164 12.47 11.97 3.38
C THR A 164 12.39 11.83 1.87
N TRP A 165 12.83 12.84 1.13
CA TRP A 165 12.97 12.78 -0.32
C TRP A 165 13.93 11.65 -0.77
N ARG A 166 14.93 11.28 0.05
CA ARG A 166 15.84 10.17 -0.24
C ARG A 166 15.10 8.83 -0.24
N ASP A 167 14.17 8.65 0.70
CA ASP A 167 13.32 7.47 0.73
C ASP A 167 12.44 7.42 -0.53
N ALA A 168 11.84 8.56 -0.90
CA ALA A 168 11.03 8.66 -2.11
C ALA A 168 11.81 8.27 -3.37
N VAL A 169 13.06 8.75 -3.53
CA VAL A 169 13.95 8.35 -4.65
C VAL A 169 14.15 6.84 -4.68
N GLN A 170 14.36 6.18 -3.53
CA GLN A 170 14.56 4.73 -3.48
C GLN A 170 13.34 3.95 -3.97
N PHE A 171 12.13 4.35 -3.56
CA PHE A 171 10.90 3.72 -4.03
C PHE A 171 10.69 3.92 -5.54
N LEU A 172 10.90 5.14 -6.05
CA LEU A 172 10.83 5.43 -7.48
C LEU A 172 11.86 4.62 -8.26
N ALA A 173 13.11 4.58 -7.80
CA ALA A 173 14.18 3.82 -8.43
C ALA A 173 13.89 2.31 -8.52
N LEU A 174 13.13 1.75 -7.57
CA LEU A 174 12.67 0.35 -7.60
C LEU A 174 11.36 0.14 -8.38
N GLY A 175 10.89 1.14 -9.15
CA GLY A 175 9.77 0.96 -10.07
C GLY A 175 8.43 1.52 -9.61
N CYS A 176 8.35 2.20 -8.45
CA CYS A 176 7.12 2.87 -8.06
C CYS A 176 6.81 4.05 -8.97
N SER A 177 5.56 4.14 -9.44
CA SER A 177 5.07 5.27 -10.24
C SER A 177 4.72 6.48 -9.38
N ASN A 178 4.37 6.25 -8.12
CA ASN A 178 4.10 7.25 -7.09
C ASN A 178 4.37 6.68 -5.70
N ILE A 179 4.29 7.54 -4.67
CA ILE A 179 4.49 7.16 -3.29
C ILE A 179 3.32 7.61 -2.41
N GLN A 180 3.10 6.88 -1.31
CA GLN A 180 2.14 7.25 -0.26
C GLN A 180 2.88 7.41 1.08
N ILE A 181 2.48 8.42 1.88
CA ILE A 181 3.08 8.73 3.17
C ILE A 181 1.97 8.80 4.21
N THR A 182 2.11 8.03 5.30
CA THR A 182 1.14 8.02 6.40
C THR A 182 1.81 8.33 7.74
N THR A 183 2.70 7.45 8.23
CA THR A 183 3.30 7.58 9.56
C THR A 183 4.12 8.88 9.71
N ALA A 184 4.87 9.28 8.68
CA ALA A 184 5.62 10.54 8.72
C ALA A 184 4.70 11.77 8.79
N VAL A 185 3.51 11.72 8.19
CA VAL A 185 2.51 12.78 8.37
C VAL A 185 2.04 12.86 9.82
N MET A 186 1.85 11.72 10.49
CA MET A 186 1.47 11.68 11.91
C MET A 186 2.57 12.25 12.82
N GLN A 187 3.84 12.03 12.47
CA GLN A 187 5.00 12.48 13.26
C GLN A 187 5.38 13.93 12.99
N TYR A 188 5.35 14.36 11.73
CA TYR A 188 5.92 15.66 11.29
C TYR A 188 4.85 16.62 10.73
N GLY A 189 3.60 16.21 10.70
CA GLY A 189 2.51 16.98 10.08
C GLY A 189 2.61 17.03 8.55
N TYR A 190 1.70 17.76 7.93
CA TYR A 190 1.62 17.87 6.45
C TYR A 190 2.84 18.56 5.81
N ARG A 191 3.67 19.24 6.60
CA ARG A 191 4.91 19.85 6.12
C ARG A 191 5.82 18.83 5.43
N ILE A 192 5.79 17.57 5.85
CA ILE A 192 6.58 16.48 5.25
C ILE A 192 6.39 16.39 3.73
N ILE A 193 5.20 16.70 3.23
CA ILE A 193 4.89 16.66 1.79
C ILE A 193 5.71 17.73 1.05
N THR A 194 5.73 18.95 1.59
CA THR A 194 6.52 20.05 1.02
C THR A 194 8.01 19.75 1.06
N ASP A 195 8.49 19.21 2.17
CA ASP A 195 9.91 18.86 2.37
C ASP A 195 10.36 17.74 1.40
N VAL A 196 9.52 16.73 1.18
CA VAL A 196 9.79 15.64 0.21
C VAL A 196 9.79 16.19 -1.23
N ILE A 197 8.79 17.01 -1.60
CA ILE A 197 8.72 17.60 -2.95
C ILE A 197 9.93 18.52 -3.20
N GLY A 198 10.27 19.39 -2.24
CA GLY A 198 11.43 20.28 -2.35
C GLY A 198 12.74 19.52 -2.52
N GLY A 199 12.96 18.50 -1.68
CA GLY A 199 14.15 17.67 -1.77
C GLY A 199 14.25 16.84 -3.06
N LEU A 200 13.12 16.33 -3.59
CA LEU A 200 13.07 15.66 -4.90
C LEU A 200 13.41 16.64 -6.01
N THR A 201 12.85 17.85 -5.99
CA THR A 201 13.12 18.89 -6.98
C THR A 201 14.61 19.25 -7.00
N ASP A 202 15.22 19.45 -5.84
CA ASP A 202 16.66 19.76 -5.72
C ASP A 202 17.51 18.58 -6.21
N TYR A 203 17.11 17.34 -5.92
CA TYR A 203 17.78 16.14 -6.39
C TYR A 203 17.75 16.07 -7.92
N MET A 204 16.58 16.23 -8.53
CA MET A 204 16.38 16.19 -9.98
C MET A 204 17.21 17.29 -10.67
N ASN A 205 17.18 18.51 -10.15
CA ASN A 205 17.97 19.63 -10.70
C ASN A 205 19.47 19.34 -10.67
N ARG A 206 20.01 18.78 -9.58
CA ARG A 206 21.43 18.42 -9.46
C ARG A 206 21.87 17.34 -10.40
N HIS A 207 20.96 16.43 -10.78
CA HIS A 207 21.24 15.28 -11.65
C HIS A 207 20.77 15.49 -13.10
N GLY A 208 20.21 16.65 -13.44
CA GLY A 208 19.71 16.95 -14.79
C GLY A 208 18.49 16.11 -15.19
N ILE A 209 17.70 15.65 -14.22
CA ILE A 209 16.53 14.83 -14.44
C ILE A 209 15.34 15.73 -14.74
N ALA A 210 14.74 15.62 -15.91
CA ALA A 210 13.64 16.47 -16.35
C ALA A 210 12.27 15.99 -15.86
N SER A 211 12.12 14.68 -15.60
CA SER A 211 10.85 14.07 -15.19
C SER A 211 11.07 12.96 -14.16
N LEU A 212 10.16 12.85 -13.17
CA LEU A 212 10.15 11.71 -12.24
C LEU A 212 10.07 10.35 -12.95
N ARG A 213 9.53 10.30 -14.18
CA ARG A 213 9.48 9.07 -14.98
C ARG A 213 10.87 8.49 -15.28
N GLU A 214 11.90 9.34 -15.34
CA GLU A 214 13.29 8.91 -15.55
C GLU A 214 13.87 8.19 -14.32
N LEU A 215 13.27 8.41 -13.13
CA LEU A 215 13.64 7.71 -11.90
C LEU A 215 12.95 6.35 -11.76
N VAL A 216 11.79 6.17 -12.40
CA VAL A 216 11.01 4.96 -12.24
C VAL A 216 11.76 3.76 -12.83
N GLY A 217 12.17 2.85 -11.95
CA GLY A 217 12.91 1.64 -12.33
C GLY A 217 14.41 1.82 -12.59
N ALA A 218 14.96 3.04 -12.42
CA ALA A 218 16.39 3.30 -12.68
C ALA A 218 17.36 2.51 -11.78
N GLY A 219 16.88 1.87 -10.73
CA GLY A 219 17.68 1.03 -9.83
C GLY A 219 17.41 -0.47 -9.99
N LEU A 220 16.71 -0.89 -11.05
CA LEU A 220 16.41 -2.31 -11.31
C LEU A 220 17.47 -3.01 -12.20
N GLU A 221 18.41 -2.27 -12.76
CA GLU A 221 19.50 -2.77 -13.63
C GLU A 221 20.67 -3.32 -12.81
#